data_771af634d0a8604cd390cab271f89379
#
_entry.id   771af634d0a8604cd390cab271f89379
#
_cell.length_a   1.000
_cell.length_b   1.000
_cell.length_c   1.000
_cell.angle_alpha   90.00
_cell.angle_beta   90.00
_cell.angle_gamma   90.00
#
_symmetry.space_group_name_H-M   'P 1'
#
loop_
_entity.id
_entity.type
_entity.pdbx_description
1 polymer ?
#
loop_
_entity_poly.entity_id
_entity_poly.type
_entity_poly.pdbx_seq_one_letter_code
_entity_poly.pdbx_strand_id
1 'polypeptide(L)'
;GKGLVGGELYDMPLERKAPGVIYRQPVNQPLQTGLKAVDAMIPIGRGQRELIIGDRQTGKTAIAIDAIINQRSNFLAGDPVYCIYVAIGQKGSTVASIVNTLRENGALDYTIVVAATAGDPAALQYYAPFAGAAIGEYFRDTGRHALVVYDDLSKQAVAYREVSLILRRPSGREAYPGDIFYLHSRLLERAAKIISQEEVAREMNDLPDSLKDIVKGGGSLTALPIIETQAGDVSAYIPTNVISITDGQIFLETDLFNQGVRPAINVGISVSRVGGNAQIKAMKKVAGTLKIDQAQYRELEAFSKFSSDMDPITALTIDKGRKNAQLLIQPQYSPMPVEQQIAILYCGTHGLLHDVPLDKVQDFERSFIESLQLNHQQDVLDVLKTGVIDDNVTNAIEETAAMVAKQYL
;
A
#
# COMPACT_ATOMS: atom_id res chain seq x y z
N GLY A 1 -23.38 18.64 -13.72
CA GLY A 1 -23.11 18.04 -12.42
C GLY A 1 -24.19 18.42 -11.41
N LYS A 2 -24.35 17.61 -10.37
CA LYS A 2 -25.15 18.00 -9.21
C LYS A 2 -24.40 19.14 -8.50
N GLY A 3 -25.16 20.14 -7.97
CA GLY A 3 -24.57 21.27 -7.28
C GLY A 3 -23.72 20.89 -6.07
N LEU A 4 -23.02 21.86 -5.51
CA LEU A 4 -22.18 21.69 -4.33
C LEU A 4 -23.00 21.07 -3.18
N VAL A 5 -22.37 20.14 -2.47
CA VAL A 5 -22.92 19.60 -1.23
C VAL A 5 -22.88 20.72 -0.19
N GLY A 6 -23.95 20.88 0.59
CA GLY A 6 -24.01 21.89 1.65
C GLY A 6 -22.95 21.64 2.71
N GLY A 7 -22.53 22.70 3.41
CA GLY A 7 -21.52 22.66 4.47
C GLY A 7 -20.56 23.84 4.38
N GLU A 8 -19.58 23.84 5.26
CA GLU A 8 -18.49 24.81 5.22
C GLU A 8 -17.53 24.47 4.08
N LEU A 9 -17.19 25.43 3.24
CA LEU A 9 -16.33 25.25 2.08
C LEU A 9 -15.00 25.97 2.28
N TYR A 10 -13.92 25.32 1.86
CA TYR A 10 -12.57 25.85 1.93
C TYR A 10 -11.95 25.90 0.53
N ASP A 11 -11.42 27.04 0.16
CA ASP A 11 -10.71 27.21 -1.10
C ASP A 11 -9.31 26.59 -1.00
N MET A 12 -9.02 25.61 -1.85
CA MET A 12 -7.75 24.92 -1.92
C MET A 12 -7.13 25.09 -3.31
N PRO A 13 -5.87 25.57 -3.41
CA PRO A 13 -5.19 25.66 -4.70
C PRO A 13 -4.89 24.25 -5.25
N LEU A 14 -5.11 24.07 -6.55
CA LEU A 14 -4.76 22.81 -7.24
C LEU A 14 -3.24 22.58 -7.26
N GLU A 15 -2.49 23.63 -7.54
CA GLU A 15 -1.02 23.61 -7.53
C GLU A 15 -0.51 24.39 -6.31
N ARG A 16 0.29 23.71 -5.52
CA ARG A 16 0.86 24.24 -4.28
C ARG A 16 2.24 23.65 -4.09
N LYS A 17 3.18 24.44 -3.59
CA LYS A 17 4.50 23.92 -3.21
C LYS A 17 4.35 22.92 -2.07
N ALA A 18 5.13 21.84 -2.15
CA ALA A 18 5.24 20.87 -1.08
C ALA A 18 5.74 21.53 0.21
N PRO A 19 5.38 21.02 1.40
CA PRO A 19 5.91 21.52 2.67
C PRO A 19 7.43 21.46 2.68
N GLY A 20 8.07 22.54 3.13
CA GLY A 20 9.52 22.59 3.34
C GLY A 20 9.98 21.61 4.42
N VAL A 21 11.29 21.35 4.47
CA VAL A 21 11.89 20.35 5.39
C VAL A 21 11.56 20.61 6.85
N ILE A 22 11.53 21.87 7.28
CA ILE A 22 11.26 22.25 8.68
C ILE A 22 9.85 21.94 9.15
N TYR A 23 8.91 21.78 8.22
CA TYR A 23 7.50 21.47 8.51
C TYR A 23 7.20 19.98 8.50
N ARG A 24 8.20 19.15 8.18
CA ARG A 24 8.06 17.68 8.11
C ARG A 24 8.60 17.02 9.35
N GLN A 25 8.05 15.87 9.69
CA GLN A 25 8.63 14.95 10.66
C GLN A 25 8.83 13.57 10.05
N PRO A 26 9.69 12.72 10.65
CA PRO A 26 9.92 11.36 10.16
C PRO A 26 8.64 10.53 10.10
N VAL A 27 8.56 9.69 9.08
CA VAL A 27 7.49 8.68 8.95
C VAL A 27 7.79 7.54 9.91
N ASN A 28 6.98 7.41 10.95
CA ASN A 28 7.16 6.43 12.03
C ASN A 28 5.85 5.77 12.49
N GLN A 29 4.78 5.95 11.73
CA GLN A 29 3.47 5.42 12.05
C GLN A 29 2.98 4.57 10.87
N PRO A 30 2.56 3.31 11.09
CA PRO A 30 2.15 2.44 10.00
C PRO A 30 0.87 2.92 9.31
N LEU A 31 0.82 2.76 7.99
CA LEU A 31 -0.40 2.67 7.21
C LEU A 31 -0.57 1.21 6.80
N GLN A 32 -1.39 0.49 7.50
CA GLN A 32 -1.58 -0.94 7.24
C GLN A 32 -2.51 -1.14 6.05
N THR A 33 -2.05 -1.94 5.10
CA THR A 33 -2.80 -2.25 3.87
C THR A 33 -3.75 -3.44 4.02
N GLY A 34 -3.55 -4.25 5.04
CA GLY A 34 -4.26 -5.51 5.23
C GLY A 34 -3.72 -6.65 4.36
N LEU A 35 -2.69 -6.39 3.57
CA LEU A 35 -2.02 -7.39 2.74
C LEU A 35 -0.77 -7.90 3.46
N LYS A 36 -0.73 -9.18 3.78
CA LYS A 36 0.39 -9.82 4.51
C LYS A 36 1.74 -9.56 3.83
N ALA A 37 1.79 -9.70 2.51
CA ALA A 37 3.02 -9.50 1.76
C ALA A 37 3.55 -8.05 1.83
N VAL A 38 2.66 -7.06 1.84
CA VAL A 38 3.02 -5.65 1.93
C VAL A 38 3.39 -5.28 3.36
N ASP A 39 2.50 -5.50 4.30
CA ASP A 39 2.66 -5.07 5.69
C ASP A 39 3.85 -5.74 6.38
N ALA A 40 4.19 -6.98 6.00
CA ALA A 40 5.32 -7.72 6.55
C ALA A 40 6.68 -7.37 5.91
N MET A 41 6.72 -7.18 4.58
CA MET A 41 7.98 -7.12 3.83
C MET A 41 8.26 -5.77 3.18
N ILE A 42 7.23 -4.99 2.89
CA ILE A 42 7.31 -3.69 2.19
C ILE A 42 6.38 -2.70 2.91
N PRO A 43 6.60 -2.45 4.21
CA PRO A 43 5.66 -1.67 5.02
C PRO A 43 5.56 -0.22 4.57
N ILE A 44 4.35 0.32 4.62
CA ILE A 44 4.03 1.68 4.25
C ILE A 44 3.72 2.48 5.51
N GLY A 45 4.33 3.66 5.62
CA GLY A 45 4.07 4.59 6.73
C GLY A 45 3.18 5.76 6.34
N ARG A 46 2.49 6.33 7.30
CA ARG A 46 1.66 7.54 7.12
C ARG A 46 2.55 8.72 6.76
N GLY A 47 2.37 9.25 5.56
CA GLY A 47 3.19 10.32 4.97
C GLY A 47 4.22 9.84 3.95
N GLN A 48 4.31 8.55 3.69
CA GLN A 48 5.18 7.94 2.70
C GLN A 48 4.56 8.00 1.30
N ARG A 49 5.43 7.93 0.29
CA ARG A 49 5.08 7.74 -1.12
C ARG A 49 5.57 6.36 -1.53
N GLU A 50 4.68 5.42 -1.71
CA GLU A 50 5.02 4.07 -2.14
C GLU A 50 4.41 3.79 -3.51
N LEU A 51 5.27 3.55 -4.50
CA LEU A 51 4.87 3.29 -5.87
C LEU A 51 4.33 1.86 -6.01
N ILE A 52 3.21 1.71 -6.70
CA ILE A 52 2.72 0.40 -7.16
C ILE A 52 2.97 0.34 -8.67
N ILE A 53 3.81 -0.59 -9.11
CA ILE A 53 4.29 -0.67 -10.49
C ILE A 53 4.21 -2.09 -11.03
N GLY A 54 3.83 -2.23 -12.28
CA GLY A 54 3.73 -3.51 -12.98
C GLY A 54 2.98 -3.41 -14.29
N ASP A 55 2.95 -4.50 -15.04
CA ASP A 55 2.25 -4.59 -16.31
C ASP A 55 0.73 -4.49 -16.13
N ARG A 56 0.04 -4.33 -17.24
CA ARG A 56 -1.42 -4.28 -17.26
C ARG A 56 -2.01 -5.56 -16.67
N GLN A 57 -3.07 -5.43 -15.87
CA GLN A 57 -3.82 -6.56 -15.26
C GLN A 57 -2.99 -7.43 -14.29
N THR A 58 -1.97 -6.89 -13.66
CA THR A 58 -1.20 -7.60 -12.62
C THR A 58 -1.73 -7.41 -11.19
N GLY A 59 -2.83 -6.68 -11.03
CA GLY A 59 -3.45 -6.47 -9.71
C GLY A 59 -3.03 -5.16 -9.00
N LYS A 60 -2.45 -4.19 -9.70
CA LYS A 60 -2.03 -2.89 -9.11
C LYS A 60 -3.19 -2.19 -8.39
N THR A 61 -4.31 -2.01 -9.08
CA THR A 61 -5.51 -1.37 -8.53
C THR A 61 -6.06 -2.16 -7.34
N ALA A 62 -6.03 -3.49 -7.37
CA ALA A 62 -6.51 -4.32 -6.27
C ALA A 62 -5.74 -4.06 -4.97
N ILE A 63 -4.41 -3.93 -5.01
CA ILE A 63 -3.60 -3.58 -3.85
C ILE A 63 -4.02 -2.24 -3.26
N ALA A 64 -4.21 -1.22 -4.10
CA ALA A 64 -4.64 0.11 -3.66
C ALA A 64 -6.05 0.08 -3.04
N ILE A 65 -6.98 -0.65 -3.62
CA ILE A 65 -8.35 -0.81 -3.11
C ILE A 65 -8.34 -1.57 -1.78
N ASP A 66 -7.55 -2.64 -1.64
CA ASP A 66 -7.38 -3.33 -0.37
C ASP A 66 -6.85 -2.42 0.73
N ALA A 67 -5.87 -1.58 0.43
CA ALA A 67 -5.35 -0.58 1.36
C ALA A 67 -6.44 0.40 1.82
N ILE A 68 -7.33 0.83 0.92
CA ILE A 68 -8.49 1.69 1.26
C ILE A 68 -9.49 0.93 2.14
N ILE A 69 -9.88 -0.28 1.76
CA ILE A 69 -10.85 -1.10 2.51
C ILE A 69 -10.34 -1.36 3.92
N ASN A 70 -9.04 -1.60 4.09
CA ASN A 70 -8.45 -1.88 5.40
C ASN A 70 -8.52 -0.69 6.38
N GLN A 71 -8.72 0.53 5.91
CA GLN A 71 -8.87 1.72 6.77
C GLN A 71 -10.22 1.77 7.50
N ARG A 72 -11.15 0.88 7.18
CA ARG A 72 -12.48 0.84 7.84
C ARG A 72 -12.37 0.67 9.35
N SER A 73 -11.44 -0.16 9.83
CA SER A 73 -11.23 -0.35 11.27
C SER A 73 -10.80 0.93 11.98
N ASN A 74 -9.92 1.72 11.35
CA ASN A 74 -9.50 3.02 11.88
C ASN A 74 -10.68 4.01 11.91
N PHE A 75 -11.49 4.03 10.87
CA PHE A 75 -12.68 4.89 10.80
C PHE A 75 -13.67 4.56 11.91
N LEU A 76 -13.98 3.28 12.13
CA LEU A 76 -14.87 2.82 13.19
C LEU A 76 -14.30 3.07 14.59
N ALA A 77 -12.98 3.07 14.75
CA ALA A 77 -12.30 3.35 16.02
C ALA A 77 -12.20 4.86 16.34
N GLY A 78 -12.64 5.75 15.43
CA GLY A 78 -12.59 7.21 15.62
C GLY A 78 -11.22 7.85 15.31
N ASP A 79 -10.28 7.12 14.69
CA ASP A 79 -9.01 7.63 14.16
C ASP A 79 -8.93 7.40 12.65
N PRO A 80 -9.77 8.07 11.85
CA PRO A 80 -9.91 7.78 10.44
C PRO A 80 -8.67 8.14 9.64
N VAL A 81 -8.37 7.32 8.63
CA VAL A 81 -7.55 7.69 7.47
C VAL A 81 -8.51 7.94 6.32
N TYR A 82 -8.69 9.21 5.95
CA TYR A 82 -9.54 9.57 4.82
C TYR A 82 -8.86 9.20 3.52
N CYS A 83 -9.58 8.51 2.64
CA CYS A 83 -9.03 8.00 1.40
C CYS A 83 -9.53 8.82 0.21
N ILE A 84 -8.63 9.09 -0.73
CA ILE A 84 -8.95 9.75 -1.99
C ILE A 84 -8.49 8.81 -3.11
N TYR A 85 -9.44 8.30 -3.88
CA TYR A 85 -9.16 7.51 -5.06
C TYR A 85 -9.28 8.37 -6.31
N VAL A 86 -8.17 8.59 -7.00
CA VAL A 86 -8.11 9.39 -8.22
C VAL A 86 -8.02 8.45 -9.42
N ALA A 87 -9.10 8.35 -10.18
CA ALA A 87 -9.16 7.60 -11.43
C ALA A 87 -8.79 8.51 -12.60
N ILE A 88 -7.74 8.14 -13.33
CA ILE A 88 -7.18 8.96 -14.42
C ILE A 88 -7.23 8.17 -15.72
N GLY A 89 -7.99 8.66 -16.70
CA GLY A 89 -8.06 8.07 -18.02
C GLY A 89 -8.62 6.64 -18.06
N GLN A 90 -9.34 6.21 -17.05
CA GLN A 90 -9.99 4.91 -16.98
C GLN A 90 -11.36 4.93 -17.66
N LYS A 91 -11.84 3.73 -18.06
CA LYS A 91 -13.20 3.58 -18.57
C LYS A 91 -14.19 3.85 -17.44
N GLY A 92 -15.30 4.54 -17.76
CA GLY A 92 -16.35 4.82 -16.79
C GLY A 92 -16.93 3.57 -16.13
N SER A 93 -17.02 2.43 -16.85
CA SER A 93 -17.44 1.15 -16.28
C SER A 93 -16.47 0.61 -15.21
N THR A 94 -15.17 0.80 -15.42
CA THR A 94 -14.14 0.41 -14.43
C THR A 94 -14.26 1.25 -13.17
N VAL A 95 -14.44 2.56 -13.31
CA VAL A 95 -14.64 3.47 -12.16
C VAL A 95 -15.92 3.09 -11.40
N ALA A 96 -17.01 2.82 -12.11
CA ALA A 96 -18.27 2.38 -11.49
C ALA A 96 -18.11 1.06 -10.71
N SER A 97 -17.36 0.10 -11.25
CA SER A 97 -17.05 -1.17 -10.57
C SER A 97 -16.27 -0.94 -9.28
N ILE A 98 -15.25 -0.07 -9.31
CA ILE A 98 -14.45 0.27 -8.13
C ILE A 98 -15.32 0.94 -7.05
N VAL A 99 -16.17 1.91 -7.45
CA VAL A 99 -17.09 2.56 -6.52
C VAL A 99 -18.04 1.56 -5.86
N ASN A 100 -18.55 0.58 -6.63
CA ASN A 100 -19.39 -0.49 -6.08
C ASN A 100 -18.62 -1.37 -5.10
N THR A 101 -17.39 -1.76 -5.42
CA THR A 101 -16.53 -2.53 -4.51
C THR A 101 -16.29 -1.79 -3.20
N LEU A 102 -15.99 -0.50 -3.26
CA LEU A 102 -15.83 0.34 -2.07
C LEU A 102 -17.11 0.44 -1.25
N ARG A 103 -18.27 0.57 -1.92
CA ARG A 103 -19.59 0.61 -1.27
C ARG A 103 -19.91 -0.69 -0.55
N GLU A 104 -19.74 -1.82 -1.22
CA GLU A 104 -20.03 -3.15 -0.67
C GLU A 104 -19.17 -3.48 0.55
N ASN A 105 -17.96 -2.94 0.61
CA ASN A 105 -17.05 -3.08 1.74
C ASN A 105 -17.17 -1.98 2.80
N GLY A 106 -18.14 -1.07 2.67
CA GLY A 106 -18.36 0.03 3.63
C GLY A 106 -17.23 1.07 3.65
N ALA A 107 -16.48 1.19 2.57
CA ALA A 107 -15.34 2.10 2.47
C ALA A 107 -15.72 3.50 1.92
N LEU A 108 -16.91 3.67 1.35
CA LEU A 108 -17.37 4.97 0.84
C LEU A 108 -17.62 6.01 1.94
N ASP A 109 -17.83 5.58 3.18
CA ASP A 109 -18.08 6.49 4.31
C ASP A 109 -16.87 7.40 4.61
N TYR A 110 -15.67 6.95 4.23
CA TYR A 110 -14.40 7.68 4.43
C TYR A 110 -13.59 7.85 3.14
N THR A 111 -14.18 7.57 1.97
CA THR A 111 -13.48 7.64 0.68
C THR A 111 -14.12 8.65 -0.26
N ILE A 112 -13.31 9.50 -0.86
CA ILE A 112 -13.66 10.44 -1.91
C ILE A 112 -13.12 9.93 -3.24
N VAL A 113 -13.97 9.89 -4.27
CA VAL A 113 -13.56 9.47 -5.61
C VAL A 113 -13.48 10.71 -6.52
N VAL A 114 -12.30 10.93 -7.10
CA VAL A 114 -12.04 11.96 -8.12
C VAL A 114 -11.81 11.24 -9.43
N ALA A 115 -12.64 11.48 -10.42
CA ALA A 115 -12.58 10.78 -11.69
C ALA A 115 -12.46 11.74 -12.88
N ALA A 116 -11.42 11.54 -13.68
CA ALA A 116 -11.29 12.05 -15.03
C ALA A 116 -11.17 10.83 -15.96
N THR A 117 -12.27 10.47 -16.59
CA THR A 117 -12.37 9.24 -17.39
C THR A 117 -11.69 9.37 -18.74
N ALA A 118 -11.56 8.26 -19.47
CA ALA A 118 -10.98 8.25 -20.81
C ALA A 118 -11.74 9.12 -21.83
N GLY A 119 -13.01 9.42 -21.57
CA GLY A 119 -13.84 10.32 -22.41
C GLY A 119 -13.69 11.79 -22.07
N ASP A 120 -13.01 12.13 -20.98
CA ASP A 120 -12.81 13.52 -20.57
C ASP A 120 -11.61 14.15 -21.29
N PRO A 121 -11.60 15.49 -21.49
CA PRO A 121 -10.47 16.20 -22.08
C PRO A 121 -9.16 15.94 -21.36
N ALA A 122 -8.04 15.91 -22.09
CA ALA A 122 -6.70 15.70 -21.55
C ALA A 122 -6.36 16.66 -20.41
N ALA A 123 -6.82 17.91 -20.46
CA ALA A 123 -6.63 18.88 -19.40
C ALA A 123 -7.24 18.42 -18.06
N LEU A 124 -8.41 17.80 -18.07
CA LEU A 124 -9.03 17.27 -16.85
C LEU A 124 -8.28 16.05 -16.32
N GLN A 125 -7.79 15.16 -17.18
CA GLN A 125 -6.96 14.03 -16.79
C GLN A 125 -5.62 14.48 -16.21
N TYR A 126 -5.08 15.57 -16.71
CA TYR A 126 -3.87 16.22 -16.17
C TYR A 126 -4.11 16.80 -14.77
N TYR A 127 -5.21 17.52 -14.54
CA TYR A 127 -5.48 18.19 -13.28
C TYR A 127 -6.09 17.30 -12.19
N ALA A 128 -6.72 16.19 -12.53
CA ALA A 128 -7.39 15.31 -11.55
C ALA A 128 -6.47 14.86 -10.37
N PRO A 129 -5.21 14.46 -10.59
CA PRO A 129 -4.30 14.14 -9.49
C PRO A 129 -4.03 15.32 -8.56
N PHE A 130 -3.91 16.53 -9.09
CA PHE A 130 -3.71 17.74 -8.29
C PHE A 130 -4.95 18.08 -7.45
N ALA A 131 -6.15 17.86 -7.99
CA ALA A 131 -7.39 17.98 -7.23
C ALA A 131 -7.44 16.96 -6.07
N GLY A 132 -7.07 15.71 -6.33
CA GLY A 132 -6.97 14.69 -5.29
C GLY A 132 -5.94 15.03 -4.21
N ALA A 133 -4.79 15.56 -4.60
CA ALA A 133 -3.76 16.04 -3.68
C ALA A 133 -4.27 17.21 -2.81
N ALA A 134 -4.97 18.19 -3.40
CA ALA A 134 -5.54 19.31 -2.65
C ALA A 134 -6.57 18.85 -1.61
N ILE A 135 -7.42 17.88 -1.94
CA ILE A 135 -8.36 17.27 -0.98
C ILE A 135 -7.59 16.58 0.16
N GLY A 136 -6.55 15.81 -0.17
CA GLY A 136 -5.70 15.14 0.83
C GLY A 136 -4.96 16.12 1.74
N GLU A 137 -4.50 17.24 1.20
CA GLU A 137 -3.83 18.32 1.96
C GLU A 137 -4.76 18.99 2.96
N TYR A 138 -6.04 19.12 2.65
CA TYR A 138 -7.02 19.62 3.61
C TYR A 138 -7.01 18.79 4.90
N PHE A 139 -7.03 17.46 4.79
CA PHE A 139 -6.96 16.57 5.95
C PHE A 139 -5.58 16.63 6.63
N ARG A 140 -4.51 16.59 5.85
CA ARG A 140 -3.13 16.67 6.35
C ARG A 140 -2.89 17.93 7.18
N ASP A 141 -3.27 19.08 6.64
CA ASP A 141 -2.99 20.39 7.24
C ASP A 141 -3.91 20.69 8.43
N THR A 142 -5.03 20.00 8.55
CA THR A 142 -5.93 20.08 9.72
C THR A 142 -5.66 19.00 10.78
N GLY A 143 -4.48 18.37 10.74
CA GLY A 143 -4.02 17.41 11.75
C GLY A 143 -4.61 16.01 11.63
N ARG A 144 -5.21 15.69 10.48
CA ARG A 144 -5.81 14.38 10.20
C ARG A 144 -4.93 13.56 9.25
N HIS A 145 -5.29 12.31 9.03
CA HIS A 145 -4.56 11.42 8.14
C HIS A 145 -5.35 11.18 6.85
N ALA A 146 -4.64 11.22 5.73
CA ALA A 146 -5.23 10.93 4.42
C ALA A 146 -4.33 9.98 3.62
N LEU A 147 -4.97 9.19 2.76
CA LEU A 147 -4.36 8.32 1.77
C LEU A 147 -4.88 8.71 0.40
N VAL A 148 -3.99 9.04 -0.54
CA VAL A 148 -4.36 9.31 -1.93
C VAL A 148 -3.79 8.23 -2.84
N VAL A 149 -4.63 7.69 -3.70
CA VAL A 149 -4.26 6.72 -4.75
C VAL A 149 -4.39 7.42 -6.10
N TYR A 150 -3.34 7.38 -6.90
CA TYR A 150 -3.35 7.91 -8.27
C TYR A 150 -3.35 6.74 -9.26
N ASP A 151 -4.47 6.45 -9.86
CA ASP A 151 -4.66 5.31 -10.75
C ASP A 151 -5.02 5.74 -12.18
N ASP A 152 -4.05 5.93 -13.07
CA ASP A 152 -2.61 5.85 -12.88
C ASP A 152 -1.89 7.11 -13.40
N LEU A 153 -0.68 7.32 -12.93
CA LEU A 153 0.13 8.47 -13.36
C LEU A 153 0.73 8.29 -14.77
N SER A 154 0.79 7.07 -15.31
CA SER A 154 1.17 6.85 -16.71
C SER A 154 0.20 7.55 -17.66
N LYS A 155 -1.10 7.47 -17.38
CA LYS A 155 -2.14 8.18 -18.16
C LYS A 155 -2.10 9.69 -17.94
N GLN A 156 -1.80 10.16 -16.74
CA GLN A 156 -1.56 11.58 -16.51
C GLN A 156 -0.40 12.10 -17.38
N ALA A 157 0.70 11.35 -17.44
CA ALA A 157 1.85 11.71 -18.27
C ALA A 157 1.47 11.82 -19.75
N VAL A 158 0.69 10.87 -20.27
CA VAL A 158 0.16 10.91 -21.64
C VAL A 158 -0.73 12.13 -21.87
N ALA A 159 -1.64 12.42 -20.95
CA ALA A 159 -2.51 13.60 -21.04
C ALA A 159 -1.70 14.91 -21.03
N TYR A 160 -0.68 15.00 -20.17
CA TYR A 160 0.22 16.15 -20.13
C TYR A 160 1.04 16.32 -21.40
N ARG A 161 1.52 15.21 -21.99
CA ARG A 161 2.16 15.21 -23.30
C ARG A 161 1.25 15.75 -24.39
N GLU A 162 0.01 15.30 -24.43
CA GLU A 162 -1.00 15.76 -25.39
C GLU A 162 -1.22 17.28 -25.28
N VAL A 163 -1.49 17.79 -24.08
CA VAL A 163 -1.66 19.23 -23.82
C VAL A 163 -0.42 20.01 -24.23
N SER A 164 0.77 19.52 -23.92
CA SER A 164 2.04 20.19 -24.25
C SER A 164 2.29 20.24 -25.75
N LEU A 165 1.95 19.19 -26.50
CA LEU A 165 2.08 19.15 -27.97
C LEU A 165 1.08 20.10 -28.64
N ILE A 166 -0.16 20.18 -28.15
CA ILE A 166 -1.17 21.15 -28.65
C ILE A 166 -0.67 22.58 -28.44
N LEU A 167 -0.06 22.86 -27.29
CA LEU A 167 0.54 24.16 -26.97
C LEU A 167 1.88 24.41 -27.68
N ARG A 168 2.33 23.48 -28.52
CA ARG A 168 3.59 23.56 -29.27
C ARG A 168 4.83 23.74 -28.37
N ARG A 169 4.80 23.19 -27.18
CA ARG A 169 5.97 23.17 -26.29
C ARG A 169 7.04 22.24 -26.84
N PRO A 170 8.34 22.56 -26.69
CA PRO A 170 9.41 21.67 -27.11
C PRO A 170 9.28 20.29 -26.47
N SER A 171 9.39 19.24 -27.27
CA SER A 171 9.35 17.86 -26.82
C SER A 171 10.73 17.24 -26.74
N GLY A 172 10.94 16.37 -25.76
CA GLY A 172 12.15 15.58 -25.56
C GLY A 172 11.92 14.09 -25.84
N ARG A 173 12.51 13.25 -25.01
CA ARG A 173 12.40 11.78 -25.10
C ARG A 173 10.94 11.34 -25.13
N GLU A 174 10.58 10.44 -26.04
CA GLU A 174 9.22 9.88 -26.22
C GLU A 174 8.14 10.97 -26.41
N ALA A 175 8.53 12.12 -26.97
CA ALA A 175 7.70 13.30 -27.16
C ALA A 175 7.14 13.93 -25.86
N TYR A 176 7.63 13.55 -24.70
CA TYR A 176 7.30 14.22 -23.45
C TYR A 176 7.95 15.61 -23.36
N PRO A 177 7.29 16.60 -22.75
CA PRO A 177 7.90 17.91 -22.52
C PRO A 177 9.05 17.80 -21.51
N GLY A 178 10.00 18.76 -21.56
CA GLY A 178 11.18 18.74 -20.70
C GLY A 178 10.91 18.79 -19.20
N ASP A 179 9.72 19.24 -18.78
CA ASP A 179 9.28 19.33 -17.39
C ASP A 179 8.42 18.13 -16.93
N ILE A 180 8.46 17.01 -17.66
CA ILE A 180 7.66 15.83 -17.30
C ILE A 180 8.06 15.25 -15.91
N PHE A 181 9.34 15.29 -15.56
CA PHE A 181 9.79 14.90 -14.23
C PHE A 181 9.16 15.81 -13.14
N TYR A 182 9.14 17.11 -13.39
CA TYR A 182 8.56 18.10 -12.48
C TYR A 182 7.04 17.93 -12.32
N LEU A 183 6.33 17.44 -13.34
CA LEU A 183 4.92 17.10 -13.23
C LEU A 183 4.66 16.17 -12.05
N HIS A 184 5.37 15.04 -11.99
CA HIS A 184 5.18 14.02 -10.95
C HIS A 184 5.86 14.38 -9.63
N SER A 185 7.03 15.05 -9.66
CA SER A 185 7.72 15.43 -8.43
C SER A 185 6.95 16.47 -7.63
N ARG A 186 6.42 17.53 -8.26
CA ARG A 186 5.63 18.53 -7.55
C ARG A 186 4.30 18.02 -7.00
N LEU A 187 3.74 16.97 -7.62
CA LEU A 187 2.56 16.28 -7.12
C LEU A 187 2.90 15.40 -5.90
N LEU A 188 3.87 14.50 -6.05
CA LEU A 188 4.18 13.47 -5.07
C LEU A 188 4.90 14.02 -3.82
N GLU A 189 5.69 15.07 -3.96
CA GLU A 189 6.33 15.73 -2.81
C GLU A 189 5.33 16.38 -1.83
N ARG A 190 4.09 16.60 -2.25
CA ARG A 190 3.01 17.10 -1.39
C ARG A 190 2.55 16.06 -0.35
N ALA A 191 2.81 14.78 -0.59
CA ALA A 191 2.62 13.72 0.40
C ALA A 191 3.75 13.78 1.43
N ALA A 192 3.37 13.99 2.68
CA ALA A 192 4.31 14.15 3.79
C ALA A 192 3.61 13.93 5.13
N LYS A 193 4.39 13.74 6.18
CA LYS A 193 3.95 13.81 7.57
C LYS A 193 4.36 15.17 8.15
N ILE A 194 3.38 15.93 8.62
CA ILE A 194 3.58 17.28 9.13
C ILE A 194 4.04 17.24 10.59
N ILE A 195 4.91 18.17 10.95
CA ILE A 195 5.41 18.34 12.31
C ILE A 195 4.25 18.44 13.33
N SER A 196 4.43 17.84 14.50
CA SER A 196 3.38 17.80 15.53
C SER A 196 3.16 19.14 16.25
N GLN A 197 4.17 20.02 16.22
CA GLN A 197 4.10 21.36 16.84
C GLN A 197 3.21 22.27 15.98
N GLU A 198 2.03 22.58 16.50
CA GLU A 198 1.02 23.37 15.77
C GLU A 198 1.53 24.76 15.39
N GLU A 199 2.28 25.42 16.26
CA GLU A 199 2.88 26.74 16.01
C GLU A 199 3.76 26.74 14.75
N VAL A 200 4.61 25.72 14.61
CA VAL A 200 5.47 25.55 13.43
C VAL A 200 4.64 25.17 12.20
N ALA A 201 3.65 24.32 12.36
CA ALA A 201 2.78 23.91 11.24
C ALA A 201 1.98 25.10 10.67
N ARG A 202 1.61 26.08 11.50
CA ARG A 202 0.91 27.32 11.08
C ARG A 202 1.80 28.25 10.22
N GLU A 203 3.11 28.10 10.28
CA GLU A 203 4.06 28.86 9.46
C GLU A 203 4.40 28.17 8.13
N MET A 204 3.72 27.06 7.81
CA MET A 204 4.00 26.27 6.62
C MET A 204 3.89 27.12 5.35
N ASN A 205 4.86 26.92 4.45
CA ASN A 205 4.89 27.64 3.18
C ASN A 205 3.65 27.34 2.33
N ASP A 206 3.20 28.35 1.62
CA ASP A 206 2.04 28.28 0.71
C ASP A 206 0.74 27.74 1.38
N LEU A 207 0.59 27.97 2.69
CA LEU A 207 -0.62 27.61 3.40
C LEU A 207 -1.83 28.42 2.87
N PRO A 208 -2.92 27.79 2.42
CA PRO A 208 -4.09 28.50 1.95
C PRO A 208 -4.69 29.40 3.04
N ASP A 209 -5.10 30.60 2.68
CA ASP A 209 -5.74 31.55 3.62
C ASP A 209 -6.96 30.94 4.30
N SER A 210 -7.72 30.12 3.56
CA SER A 210 -8.89 29.39 4.06
C SER A 210 -8.61 28.42 5.20
N LEU A 211 -7.34 27.97 5.37
CA LEU A 211 -6.96 27.00 6.39
C LEU A 211 -6.24 27.62 7.61
N LYS A 212 -5.83 28.89 7.54
CA LYS A 212 -4.96 29.50 8.57
C LYS A 212 -5.49 29.36 10.01
N ASP A 213 -6.80 29.44 10.18
CA ASP A 213 -7.41 29.37 11.51
C ASP A 213 -7.64 27.95 12.01
N ILE A 214 -7.60 26.94 11.12
CA ILE A 214 -7.90 25.54 11.44
C ILE A 214 -6.72 24.59 11.30
N VAL A 215 -5.54 25.10 10.97
CA VAL A 215 -4.30 24.29 10.85
C VAL A 215 -3.97 23.64 12.19
N LYS A 216 -3.61 22.37 12.12
CA LYS A 216 -3.07 21.59 13.24
C LYS A 216 -1.86 20.78 12.79
N GLY A 217 -0.93 20.53 13.73
CA GLY A 217 0.21 19.67 13.48
C GLY A 217 -0.14 18.17 13.51
N GLY A 218 0.81 17.36 13.09
CA GLY A 218 0.76 15.90 13.21
C GLY A 218 -0.02 15.16 12.13
N GLY A 219 -0.68 15.86 11.21
CA GLY A 219 -1.37 15.24 10.08
C GLY A 219 -0.43 14.63 9.05
N SER A 220 -0.98 13.77 8.19
CA SER A 220 -0.21 13.12 7.13
C SER A 220 -1.02 12.95 5.85
N LEU A 221 -0.31 12.97 4.73
CA LEU A 221 -0.82 12.55 3.43
C LEU A 221 0.11 11.48 2.88
N THR A 222 -0.41 10.28 2.74
CA THR A 222 0.28 9.13 2.14
C THR A 222 -0.14 9.00 0.69
N ALA A 223 0.80 8.75 -0.22
CA ALA A 223 0.51 8.59 -1.63
C ALA A 223 0.85 7.18 -2.12
N LEU A 224 -0.08 6.57 -2.84
CA LEU A 224 0.11 5.34 -3.61
C LEU A 224 -0.07 5.63 -5.09
N PRO A 225 0.97 6.16 -5.77
CA PRO A 225 0.94 6.31 -7.21
C PRO A 225 1.03 4.93 -7.89
N ILE A 226 0.28 4.78 -8.97
CA ILE A 226 0.31 3.59 -9.82
C ILE A 226 0.98 3.96 -11.15
N ILE A 227 1.90 3.12 -11.59
CA ILE A 227 2.55 3.21 -12.91
C ILE A 227 2.38 1.88 -13.64
N GLU A 228 1.99 1.97 -14.91
CA GLU A 228 1.90 0.83 -15.80
C GLU A 228 3.21 0.66 -16.58
N THR A 229 3.77 -0.55 -16.56
CA THR A 229 4.91 -0.96 -17.37
C THR A 229 4.46 -1.74 -18.60
N GLN A 230 5.36 -1.92 -19.54
CA GLN A 230 5.21 -2.82 -20.69
C GLN A 230 6.29 -3.89 -20.62
N ALA A 231 5.89 -5.17 -20.63
CA ALA A 231 6.80 -6.31 -20.53
C ALA A 231 7.80 -6.23 -19.34
N GLY A 232 7.34 -5.67 -18.20
CA GLY A 232 8.16 -5.54 -17.00
C GLY A 232 9.27 -4.51 -17.08
N ASP A 233 9.32 -3.67 -18.13
CA ASP A 233 10.40 -2.68 -18.32
C ASP A 233 10.28 -1.51 -17.34
N VAL A 234 11.00 -1.61 -16.23
CA VAL A 234 11.15 -0.53 -15.25
C VAL A 234 12.18 0.53 -15.63
N SER A 235 12.96 0.29 -16.71
CA SER A 235 13.97 1.23 -17.22
C SER A 235 13.38 2.26 -18.20
N ALA A 236 12.11 2.13 -18.56
CA ALA A 236 11.39 3.10 -19.37
C ALA A 236 11.36 4.48 -18.71
N TYR A 237 11.07 5.52 -19.50
CA TYR A 237 11.26 6.91 -19.08
C TYR A 237 10.39 7.30 -17.86
N ILE A 238 9.09 7.10 -17.94
CA ILE A 238 8.18 7.48 -16.86
C ILE A 238 8.37 6.62 -15.60
N PRO A 239 8.47 5.27 -15.69
CA PRO A 239 8.78 4.44 -14.53
C PRO A 239 10.03 4.87 -13.78
N THR A 240 11.14 5.11 -14.47
CA THR A 240 12.42 5.54 -13.89
C THR A 240 12.27 6.86 -13.12
N ASN A 241 11.56 7.82 -13.69
CA ASN A 241 11.30 9.11 -13.03
C ASN A 241 10.52 8.92 -11.71
N VAL A 242 9.45 8.16 -11.74
CA VAL A 242 8.58 7.99 -10.54
C VAL A 242 9.27 7.14 -9.46
N ILE A 243 10.03 6.11 -9.84
CA ILE A 243 10.86 5.34 -8.89
C ILE A 243 11.83 6.26 -8.13
N SER A 244 12.43 7.24 -8.82
CA SER A 244 13.37 8.17 -8.18
C SER A 244 12.70 9.17 -7.23
N ILE A 245 11.43 9.52 -7.47
CA ILE A 245 10.67 10.47 -6.64
C ILE A 245 10.11 9.79 -5.39
N THR A 246 9.75 8.52 -5.46
CA THR A 246 9.05 7.78 -4.39
C THR A 246 10.00 7.21 -3.33
N ASP A 247 9.45 6.85 -2.18
CA ASP A 247 10.17 6.29 -1.03
C ASP A 247 10.24 4.75 -1.09
N GLY A 248 10.05 4.18 -2.25
CA GLY A 248 10.07 2.76 -2.53
C GLY A 248 9.02 2.36 -3.56
N GLN A 249 9.00 1.07 -3.89
CA GLN A 249 8.07 0.51 -4.86
C GLN A 249 7.64 -0.91 -4.50
N ILE A 250 6.39 -1.21 -4.81
CA ILE A 250 5.80 -2.55 -4.86
C ILE A 250 5.75 -2.96 -6.32
N PHE A 251 6.61 -3.89 -6.71
CA PHE A 251 6.70 -4.37 -8.09
C PHE A 251 5.86 -5.63 -8.28
N LEU A 252 4.92 -5.58 -9.23
CA LEU A 252 4.06 -6.69 -9.60
C LEU A 252 4.53 -7.33 -10.90
N GLU A 253 4.68 -8.64 -10.88
CA GLU A 253 5.24 -9.42 -11.96
C GLU A 253 4.17 -10.30 -12.62
N THR A 254 4.12 -10.24 -13.97
CA THR A 254 3.11 -10.99 -14.75
C THR A 254 3.27 -12.50 -14.59
N ASP A 255 4.50 -13.00 -14.52
CA ASP A 255 4.77 -14.44 -14.37
C ASP A 255 4.26 -14.98 -13.05
N LEU A 256 4.45 -14.25 -11.95
CA LEU A 256 3.90 -14.61 -10.65
C LEU A 256 2.37 -14.59 -10.67
N PHE A 257 1.77 -13.59 -11.31
CA PHE A 257 0.32 -13.50 -11.43
C PHE A 257 -0.26 -14.70 -12.18
N ASN A 258 0.37 -15.10 -13.28
CA ASN A 258 -0.05 -16.25 -14.09
C ASN A 258 0.16 -17.59 -13.38
N GLN A 259 1.16 -17.67 -12.49
CA GLN A 259 1.40 -18.84 -11.63
C GLN A 259 0.39 -18.95 -10.47
N GLY A 260 -0.51 -17.97 -10.30
CA GLY A 260 -1.49 -17.95 -9.21
C GLY A 260 -0.98 -17.33 -7.91
N VAL A 261 0.23 -16.79 -7.88
CA VAL A 261 0.76 -16.01 -6.74
C VAL A 261 0.10 -14.64 -6.76
N ARG A 262 -0.86 -14.42 -5.88
CA ARG A 262 -1.64 -13.18 -5.80
C ARG A 262 -1.79 -12.73 -4.36
N PRO A 263 -1.33 -11.49 -4.02
CA PRO A 263 -0.75 -10.48 -4.91
C PRO A 263 0.58 -10.91 -5.54
N ALA A 264 0.79 -10.55 -6.80
CA ALA A 264 1.94 -10.98 -7.61
C ALA A 264 3.21 -10.15 -7.32
N ILE A 265 3.52 -9.95 -6.06
CA ILE A 265 4.61 -9.07 -5.61
C ILE A 265 5.96 -9.78 -5.76
N ASN A 266 6.85 -9.17 -6.54
CA ASN A 266 8.24 -9.57 -6.55
C ASN A 266 8.97 -8.94 -5.35
N VAL A 267 9.20 -9.74 -4.31
CA VAL A 267 9.81 -9.29 -3.06
C VAL A 267 11.28 -8.87 -3.23
N GLY A 268 11.98 -9.44 -4.21
CA GLY A 268 13.40 -9.18 -4.45
C GLY A 268 13.69 -7.74 -4.89
N ILE A 269 12.83 -7.20 -5.75
CA ILE A 269 12.98 -5.83 -6.31
C ILE A 269 12.02 -4.82 -5.70
N SER A 270 11.10 -5.25 -4.85
CA SER A 270 10.23 -4.35 -4.10
C SER A 270 10.95 -3.82 -2.86
N VAL A 271 10.80 -2.53 -2.58
CA VAL A 271 11.53 -1.83 -1.52
C VAL A 271 10.61 -0.86 -0.79
N SER A 272 10.72 -0.79 0.54
CA SER A 272 10.24 0.33 1.35
C SER A 272 11.44 1.00 2.01
N ARG A 273 11.67 2.29 1.72
CA ARG A 273 12.78 3.04 2.34
C ARG A 273 12.51 3.41 3.80
N VAL A 274 11.25 3.42 4.21
CA VAL A 274 10.86 3.62 5.62
C VAL A 274 11.07 2.33 6.40
N GLY A 275 10.74 1.19 5.81
CA GLY A 275 10.99 -0.13 6.38
C GLY A 275 10.35 -0.33 7.75
N GLY A 276 11.07 -0.96 8.66
CA GLY A 276 10.56 -1.31 10.00
C GLY A 276 10.13 -0.13 10.88
N ASN A 277 10.42 1.12 10.51
CA ASN A 277 9.89 2.30 11.20
C ASN A 277 8.38 2.49 10.95
N ALA A 278 7.86 1.89 9.88
CA ALA A 278 6.44 1.85 9.54
C ALA A 278 5.75 0.56 10.01
N GLN A 279 6.31 -0.14 10.96
CA GLN A 279 5.74 -1.36 11.54
C GLN A 279 5.58 -1.22 13.05
N ILE A 280 4.51 -1.80 13.61
CA ILE A 280 4.39 -1.99 15.05
C ILE A 280 5.44 -3.02 15.52
N LYS A 281 5.86 -2.92 16.77
CA LYS A 281 6.99 -3.72 17.30
C LYS A 281 6.80 -5.22 17.11
N ALA A 282 5.60 -5.74 17.35
CA ALA A 282 5.29 -7.16 17.18
C ALA A 282 5.47 -7.61 15.72
N MET A 283 4.97 -6.86 14.74
CA MET A 283 5.16 -7.15 13.32
C MET A 283 6.65 -7.13 12.95
N LYS A 284 7.38 -6.11 13.39
CA LYS A 284 8.82 -6.00 13.12
C LYS A 284 9.60 -7.19 13.69
N LYS A 285 9.24 -7.68 14.87
CA LYS A 285 9.88 -8.84 15.50
C LYS A 285 9.61 -10.13 14.73
N VAL A 286 8.37 -10.36 14.30
CA VAL A 286 7.94 -11.59 13.64
C VAL A 286 8.36 -11.63 12.17
N ALA A 287 8.18 -10.53 11.45
CA ALA A 287 8.41 -10.46 10.01
C ALA A 287 9.82 -9.97 9.61
N GLY A 288 10.69 -9.67 10.58
CA GLY A 288 11.99 -9.04 10.31
C GLY A 288 12.90 -9.83 9.39
N THR A 289 12.85 -11.15 9.43
CA THR A 289 13.65 -12.05 8.58
C THR A 289 12.90 -12.55 7.33
N LEU A 290 11.58 -12.40 7.29
CA LEU A 290 10.71 -13.01 6.27
C LEU A 290 11.15 -12.66 4.85
N LYS A 291 11.53 -11.41 4.60
CA LYS A 291 11.99 -10.97 3.28
C LYS A 291 13.27 -11.68 2.84
N ILE A 292 14.21 -11.83 3.76
CA ILE A 292 15.48 -12.52 3.51
C ILE A 292 15.22 -14.02 3.32
N ASP A 293 14.41 -14.62 4.17
CA ASP A 293 14.03 -16.04 4.11
C ASP A 293 13.35 -16.36 2.75
N GLN A 294 12.46 -15.48 2.28
CA GLN A 294 11.80 -15.66 0.98
C GLN A 294 12.76 -15.48 -0.21
N ALA A 295 13.71 -14.56 -0.13
CA ALA A 295 14.74 -14.39 -1.16
C ALA A 295 15.64 -15.64 -1.24
N GLN A 296 16.10 -16.12 -0.09
CA GLN A 296 16.91 -17.35 0.01
C GLN A 296 16.16 -18.58 -0.49
N TYR A 297 14.88 -18.73 -0.12
CA TYR A 297 14.03 -19.80 -0.63
C TYR A 297 13.98 -19.81 -2.16
N ARG A 298 13.78 -18.65 -2.81
CA ARG A 298 13.70 -18.56 -4.28
C ARG A 298 15.01 -19.00 -4.95
N GLU A 299 16.15 -18.61 -4.40
CA GLU A 299 17.44 -19.05 -4.89
C GLU A 299 17.59 -20.58 -4.77
N LEU A 300 17.30 -21.14 -3.61
CA LEU A 300 17.38 -22.57 -3.35
C LEU A 300 16.38 -23.37 -4.22
N GLU A 301 15.18 -22.86 -4.43
CA GLU A 301 14.18 -23.50 -5.29
C GLU A 301 14.65 -23.55 -6.76
N ALA A 302 15.30 -22.50 -7.24
CA ALA A 302 15.87 -22.47 -8.58
C ALA A 302 16.96 -23.54 -8.73
N PHE A 303 17.85 -23.69 -7.74
CA PHE A 303 18.88 -24.74 -7.72
C PHE A 303 18.30 -26.15 -7.60
N SER A 304 17.24 -26.33 -6.82
CA SER A 304 16.63 -27.65 -6.59
C SER A 304 16.07 -28.30 -7.85
N LYS A 305 15.71 -27.49 -8.86
CA LYS A 305 15.25 -27.99 -10.17
C LYS A 305 16.35 -28.67 -10.98
N PHE A 306 17.61 -28.47 -10.64
CA PHE A 306 18.78 -29.00 -11.34
C PHE A 306 19.57 -30.05 -10.54
N SER A 307 19.24 -30.25 -9.26
CA SER A 307 19.92 -31.20 -8.38
C SER A 307 19.02 -32.34 -7.97
N SER A 308 19.47 -33.58 -8.15
CA SER A 308 18.76 -34.80 -7.75
C SER A 308 18.93 -35.16 -6.27
N ASP A 309 20.01 -34.71 -5.64
CA ASP A 309 20.35 -34.99 -4.23
C ASP A 309 20.36 -33.68 -3.43
N MET A 310 19.43 -33.57 -2.49
CA MET A 310 19.27 -32.42 -1.63
C MET A 310 19.57 -32.85 -0.18
N ASP A 311 20.39 -32.08 0.53
CA ASP A 311 20.60 -32.35 1.95
C ASP A 311 19.34 -32.01 2.77
N PRO A 312 19.15 -32.69 3.94
CA PRO A 312 17.92 -32.52 4.74
C PRO A 312 17.67 -31.08 5.22
N ILE A 313 18.72 -30.30 5.47
CA ILE A 313 18.59 -28.91 5.95
C ILE A 313 18.07 -28.02 4.83
N THR A 314 18.62 -28.17 3.63
CA THR A 314 18.15 -27.45 2.45
C THR A 314 16.68 -27.81 2.12
N ALA A 315 16.31 -29.10 2.24
CA ALA A 315 14.94 -29.55 2.03
C ALA A 315 13.96 -28.90 3.03
N LEU A 316 14.31 -28.81 4.31
CA LEU A 316 13.51 -28.13 5.34
C LEU A 316 13.37 -26.61 5.06
N THR A 317 14.45 -25.99 4.62
CA THR A 317 14.43 -24.54 4.28
C THR A 317 13.51 -24.28 3.09
N ILE A 318 13.53 -25.14 2.08
CA ILE A 318 12.64 -25.04 0.91
C ILE A 318 11.19 -25.30 1.32
N ASP A 319 10.92 -26.32 2.14
CA ASP A 319 9.56 -26.60 2.63
C ASP A 319 8.97 -25.40 3.41
N LYS A 320 9.74 -24.87 4.36
CA LYS A 320 9.36 -23.66 5.11
C LYS A 320 9.10 -22.47 4.17
N GLY A 321 9.98 -22.25 3.20
CA GLY A 321 9.86 -21.17 2.23
C GLY A 321 8.62 -21.30 1.35
N ARG A 322 8.30 -22.51 0.89
CA ARG A 322 7.06 -22.80 0.12
C ARG A 322 5.81 -22.53 0.94
N LYS A 323 5.78 -22.97 2.18
CA LYS A 323 4.63 -22.75 3.07
C LYS A 323 4.45 -21.27 3.39
N ASN A 324 5.52 -20.53 3.63
CA ASN A 324 5.47 -19.08 3.78
C ASN A 324 4.96 -18.39 2.52
N ALA A 325 5.40 -18.83 1.33
CA ALA A 325 4.88 -18.29 0.07
C ALA A 325 3.37 -18.54 -0.08
N GLN A 326 2.87 -19.69 0.36
CA GLN A 326 1.44 -19.98 0.37
C GLN A 326 0.67 -19.08 1.37
N LEU A 327 1.22 -18.81 2.55
CA LEU A 327 0.63 -17.89 3.51
C LEU A 327 0.51 -16.45 2.97
N LEU A 328 1.43 -16.05 2.10
CA LEU A 328 1.42 -14.70 1.51
C LEU A 328 0.39 -14.53 0.40
N ILE A 329 -0.17 -15.61 -0.13
CA ILE A 329 -1.29 -15.57 -1.07
C ILE A 329 -2.55 -15.11 -0.32
N GLN A 330 -3.24 -14.15 -0.92
CA GLN A 330 -4.41 -13.53 -0.31
C GLN A 330 -5.41 -13.12 -1.39
N PRO A 331 -6.71 -13.43 -1.24
CA PRO A 331 -7.72 -13.03 -2.21
C PRO A 331 -7.91 -11.52 -2.22
N GLN A 332 -8.39 -10.99 -3.36
CA GLN A 332 -8.74 -9.56 -3.48
C GLN A 332 -9.88 -9.18 -2.54
N TYR A 333 -9.84 -7.94 -2.09
CA TYR A 333 -10.87 -7.31 -1.26
C TYR A 333 -11.13 -8.07 0.06
N SER A 334 -10.08 -8.68 0.56
CA SER A 334 -10.08 -9.45 1.80
C SER A 334 -8.87 -9.09 2.67
N PRO A 335 -8.75 -7.81 3.06
CA PRO A 335 -7.66 -7.38 3.92
C PRO A 335 -7.75 -8.03 5.30
N MET A 336 -6.59 -8.40 5.85
CA MET A 336 -6.48 -9.05 7.16
C MET A 336 -5.99 -8.03 8.21
N PRO A 337 -6.62 -7.97 9.40
CA PRO A 337 -6.13 -7.15 10.51
C PRO A 337 -4.71 -7.50 10.92
N VAL A 338 -3.93 -6.52 11.36
CA VAL A 338 -2.49 -6.68 11.63
C VAL A 338 -2.20 -7.72 12.71
N GLU A 339 -3.02 -7.82 13.75
CA GLU A 339 -2.89 -8.81 14.80
C GLU A 339 -3.02 -10.24 14.29
N GLN A 340 -3.92 -10.47 13.36
CA GLN A 340 -4.08 -11.77 12.69
C GLN A 340 -2.91 -12.07 11.76
N GLN A 341 -2.43 -11.07 11.02
CA GLN A 341 -1.23 -11.20 10.18
C GLN A 341 -0.02 -11.61 11.01
N ILE A 342 0.21 -10.96 12.16
CA ILE A 342 1.33 -11.28 13.05
C ILE A 342 1.24 -12.72 13.54
N ALA A 343 0.05 -13.16 13.99
CA ALA A 343 -0.15 -14.50 14.51
C ALA A 343 0.14 -15.58 13.46
N ILE A 344 -0.38 -15.43 12.24
CA ILE A 344 -0.17 -16.44 11.19
C ILE A 344 1.26 -16.39 10.62
N LEU A 345 1.87 -15.22 10.49
CA LEU A 345 3.25 -15.09 10.06
C LEU A 345 4.23 -15.64 11.10
N TYR A 346 3.89 -15.57 12.40
CA TYR A 346 4.64 -16.24 13.46
C TYR A 346 4.69 -17.75 13.21
N CYS A 347 3.56 -18.39 12.88
CA CYS A 347 3.52 -19.80 12.55
C CYS A 347 4.45 -20.15 11.38
N GLY A 348 4.44 -19.34 10.32
CA GLY A 348 5.31 -19.53 9.16
C GLY A 348 6.79 -19.35 9.47
N THR A 349 7.15 -18.26 10.14
CA THR A 349 8.56 -17.93 10.42
C THR A 349 9.20 -18.85 11.47
N HIS A 350 8.41 -19.44 12.37
CA HIS A 350 8.87 -20.38 13.40
C HIS A 350 8.71 -21.86 13.01
N GLY A 351 8.29 -22.15 11.75
CA GLY A 351 8.23 -23.51 11.23
C GLY A 351 7.10 -24.36 11.80
N LEU A 352 6.06 -23.75 12.38
CA LEU A 352 4.92 -24.46 12.99
C LEU A 352 4.00 -25.13 11.94
N LEU A 353 4.26 -24.88 10.66
CA LEU A 353 3.55 -25.49 9.54
C LEU A 353 4.20 -26.76 9.01
N HIS A 354 5.27 -27.27 9.67
CA HIS A 354 6.06 -28.40 9.15
C HIS A 354 5.18 -29.60 8.76
N ASP A 355 4.24 -29.96 9.60
CA ASP A 355 3.37 -31.13 9.40
C ASP A 355 2.12 -30.84 8.55
N VAL A 356 1.88 -29.57 8.16
CA VAL A 356 0.74 -29.19 7.34
C VAL A 356 1.05 -29.39 5.86
N PRO A 357 0.26 -30.18 5.09
CA PRO A 357 0.44 -30.30 3.64
C PRO A 357 0.35 -28.93 2.93
N LEU A 358 1.15 -28.77 1.87
CA LEU A 358 1.25 -27.49 1.16
C LEU A 358 -0.10 -26.97 0.63
N ASP A 359 -0.93 -27.86 0.11
CA ASP A 359 -2.28 -27.59 -0.39
C ASP A 359 -3.29 -27.27 0.72
N LYS A 360 -2.95 -27.51 1.99
CA LYS A 360 -3.77 -27.26 3.16
C LYS A 360 -3.37 -26.01 3.96
N VAL A 361 -2.32 -25.31 3.55
CA VAL A 361 -1.83 -24.13 4.28
C VAL A 361 -2.89 -23.03 4.39
N GLN A 362 -3.69 -22.79 3.35
CA GLN A 362 -4.76 -21.79 3.36
C GLN A 362 -5.94 -22.23 4.26
N ASP A 363 -6.27 -23.52 4.27
CA ASP A 363 -7.29 -24.06 5.19
C ASP A 363 -6.84 -23.98 6.65
N PHE A 364 -5.56 -24.32 6.90
CA PHE A 364 -4.93 -24.13 8.21
C PHE A 364 -5.00 -22.67 8.67
N GLU A 365 -4.61 -21.70 7.83
CA GLU A 365 -4.68 -20.28 8.17
C GLU A 365 -6.07 -19.87 8.64
N ARG A 366 -7.10 -20.28 7.91
CA ARG A 366 -8.50 -19.99 8.25
C ARG A 366 -8.88 -20.58 9.61
N SER A 367 -8.67 -21.87 9.79
CA SER A 367 -9.01 -22.57 11.05
C SER A 367 -8.22 -22.05 12.24
N PHE A 368 -6.95 -21.69 12.04
CA PHE A 368 -6.09 -21.12 13.07
C PHE A 368 -6.57 -19.73 13.52
N ILE A 369 -6.88 -18.84 12.57
CA ILE A 369 -7.40 -17.50 12.89
C ILE A 369 -8.76 -17.59 13.57
N GLU A 370 -9.67 -18.44 13.09
CA GLU A 370 -10.96 -18.68 13.74
C GLU A 370 -10.79 -19.21 15.19
N SER A 371 -9.87 -20.11 15.42
CA SER A 371 -9.57 -20.62 16.76
C SER A 371 -9.04 -19.55 17.69
N LEU A 372 -8.16 -18.67 17.20
CA LEU A 372 -7.66 -17.53 17.99
C LEU A 372 -8.77 -16.52 18.31
N GLN A 373 -9.63 -16.23 17.36
CA GLN A 373 -10.78 -15.33 17.59
C GLN A 373 -11.76 -15.86 18.62
N LEU A 374 -12.01 -17.16 18.62
CA LEU A 374 -12.93 -17.79 19.54
C LEU A 374 -12.38 -17.96 20.96
N ASN A 375 -11.11 -18.32 21.09
CA ASN A 375 -10.53 -18.76 22.36
C ASN A 375 -9.50 -17.78 22.94
N HIS A 376 -8.86 -16.96 22.11
CA HIS A 376 -7.69 -16.13 22.44
C HIS A 376 -7.80 -14.70 21.94
N GLN A 377 -9.03 -14.15 21.81
CA GLN A 377 -9.22 -12.78 21.35
C GLN A 377 -8.51 -11.77 22.25
N GLN A 378 -8.71 -11.87 23.58
CA GLN A 378 -8.22 -10.86 24.53
C GLN A 378 -6.75 -11.06 24.91
N ASP A 379 -6.32 -12.31 25.06
CA ASP A 379 -4.98 -12.65 25.55
C ASP A 379 -3.93 -12.77 24.43
N VAL A 380 -4.35 -12.92 23.18
CA VAL A 380 -3.45 -12.96 22.02
C VAL A 380 -3.72 -11.82 21.04
N LEU A 381 -4.88 -11.78 20.38
CA LEU A 381 -5.11 -10.84 19.29
C LEU A 381 -5.12 -9.38 19.75
N ASP A 382 -5.83 -9.07 20.83
CA ASP A 382 -5.88 -7.70 21.36
C ASP A 382 -4.51 -7.25 21.90
N VAL A 383 -3.68 -8.15 22.43
CA VAL A 383 -2.31 -7.86 22.87
C VAL A 383 -1.41 -7.58 21.66
N LEU A 384 -1.45 -8.42 20.63
CA LEU A 384 -0.68 -8.21 19.39
C LEU A 384 -1.03 -6.89 18.71
N LYS A 385 -2.30 -6.49 18.74
CA LYS A 385 -2.76 -5.21 18.20
C LYS A 385 -2.08 -4.00 18.86
N THR A 386 -1.73 -4.11 20.15
CA THR A 386 -0.96 -3.06 20.84
C THR A 386 0.53 -3.03 20.45
N GLY A 387 0.99 -4.00 19.67
CA GLY A 387 2.39 -4.17 19.28
C GLY A 387 3.24 -4.95 20.28
N VAL A 388 2.63 -5.56 21.29
CA VAL A 388 3.30 -6.41 22.27
C VAL A 388 3.27 -7.87 21.82
N ILE A 389 4.38 -8.55 21.99
CA ILE A 389 4.53 -10.00 21.82
C ILE A 389 5.43 -10.53 22.93
N ASP A 390 4.86 -11.26 23.86
CA ASP A 390 5.52 -11.88 25.01
C ASP A 390 5.41 -13.40 24.97
N ASP A 391 5.98 -14.07 25.98
CA ASP A 391 6.01 -15.54 26.04
C ASP A 391 4.60 -16.14 26.21
N ASN A 392 3.67 -15.45 26.85
CA ASN A 392 2.30 -15.94 27.00
C ASN A 392 1.59 -15.96 25.64
N VAL A 393 1.76 -14.88 24.85
CA VAL A 393 1.21 -14.78 23.49
C VAL A 393 1.80 -15.84 22.58
N THR A 394 3.12 -16.01 22.59
CA THR A 394 3.80 -17.01 21.73
C THR A 394 3.40 -18.42 22.10
N ASN A 395 3.35 -18.78 23.37
CA ASN A 395 2.91 -20.10 23.83
C ASN A 395 1.48 -20.41 23.38
N ALA A 396 0.55 -19.46 23.52
CA ALA A 396 -0.84 -19.64 23.09
C ALA A 396 -0.95 -19.82 21.55
N ILE A 397 -0.13 -19.10 20.78
CA ILE A 397 -0.04 -19.26 19.33
C ILE A 397 0.47 -20.67 18.99
N GLU A 398 1.54 -21.12 19.64
CA GLU A 398 2.16 -22.42 19.38
C GLU A 398 1.22 -23.59 19.74
N GLU A 399 0.54 -23.51 20.90
CA GLU A 399 -0.45 -24.50 21.33
C GLU A 399 -1.62 -24.58 20.35
N THR A 400 -2.16 -23.42 19.95
CA THR A 400 -3.26 -23.34 18.99
C THR A 400 -2.84 -23.88 17.62
N ALA A 401 -1.65 -23.52 17.15
CA ALA A 401 -1.12 -24.02 15.87
C ALA A 401 -0.95 -25.54 15.89
N ALA A 402 -0.39 -26.11 16.97
CA ALA A 402 -0.22 -27.54 17.13
C ALA A 402 -1.58 -28.28 17.17
N MET A 403 -2.59 -27.70 17.80
CA MET A 403 -3.94 -28.26 17.86
C MET A 403 -4.59 -28.28 16.48
N VAL A 404 -4.50 -27.18 15.74
CA VAL A 404 -5.11 -27.05 14.41
C VAL A 404 -4.35 -27.89 13.38
N ALA A 405 -3.02 -27.98 13.44
CA ALA A 405 -2.23 -28.78 12.53
C ALA A 405 -2.62 -30.28 12.54
N LYS A 406 -3.01 -30.80 13.71
CA LYS A 406 -3.49 -32.21 13.86
C LYS A 406 -4.73 -32.53 13.02
N GLN A 407 -5.49 -31.54 12.59
CA GLN A 407 -6.67 -31.73 11.75
C GLN A 407 -6.31 -32.05 10.30
N TYR A 408 -5.05 -31.82 9.90
CA TYR A 408 -4.55 -31.95 8.53
C TYR A 408 -3.50 -33.07 8.39
N LEU A 409 -3.21 -33.77 9.47
CA LEU A 409 -2.41 -34.99 9.49
C LEU A 409 -3.30 -36.19 9.12
#